data_b1624ac1b4b6524856948f791eedfa9e
#
_entry.id   b1624ac1b4b6524856948f791eedfa9e
#
_cell.length_a   1.000
_cell.length_b   1.000
_cell.length_c   1.000
_cell.angle_alpha   90.00
_cell.angle_beta   90.00
_cell.angle_gamma   90.00
#
_symmetry.space_group_name_H-M   'P 1'
#
loop_
_entity.id
_entity.type
_entity.pdbx_description
1 polymer ?
#
loop_
_entity_poly.entity_id
_entity_poly.type
_entity_poly.pdbx_seq_one_letter_code
_entity_poly.pdbx_strand_id
1 'polypeptide(L)'
;MKQIKSELMILGINPILILAFLVVVFTLIAIFAGEMLNLSLIGFEVIFPFIAAIFIGEWGKIKADDNYDMIAAQGKSLISWVLYRSVTVFATVTFFVVLCMAIVFHIRSEIPLQEMILIYLSPAFMLSTLTVLCNLIFTHEHVSTLVCGMIWLLAMLSKSMLRYPMTEYIYLFIRYSGDRNGIWLINKSVIIAICAVIWTGICLVYGKKNR
;
A
#
# COMPACT_ATOMS: atom_id res chain seq x y z
N MET A 1 19.50 13.96 0.58
CA MET A 1 19.18 14.10 2.02
C MET A 1 18.27 15.29 2.35
N LYS A 2 18.49 16.52 1.85
CA LYS A 2 17.63 17.68 2.16
C LYS A 2 16.16 17.49 1.74
N GLN A 3 15.87 16.87 0.60
CA GLN A 3 14.51 16.64 0.12
C GLN A 3 13.72 15.63 0.98
N ILE A 4 14.34 14.52 1.38
CA ILE A 4 13.69 13.53 2.25
C ILE A 4 13.33 14.14 3.60
N LYS A 5 14.24 14.98 4.16
CA LYS A 5 13.96 15.70 5.40
C LYS A 5 12.81 16.69 5.24
N SER A 6 12.71 17.37 4.09
CA SER A 6 11.61 18.28 3.77
C SER A 6 10.28 17.51 3.66
N GLU A 7 10.24 16.37 2.96
CA GLU A 7 9.01 15.56 2.83
C GLU A 7 8.57 14.98 4.18
N LEU A 8 9.51 14.53 5.02
CA LEU A 8 9.18 14.07 6.37
C LEU A 8 8.65 15.20 7.27
N MET A 9 9.13 16.45 7.08
CA MET A 9 8.57 17.62 7.78
C MET A 9 7.15 17.94 7.29
N ILE A 10 6.88 17.81 5.98
CA ILE A 10 5.55 18.01 5.38
C ILE A 10 4.57 16.92 5.85
N LEU A 11 5.04 15.68 5.97
CA LEU A 11 4.25 14.57 6.49
C LEU A 11 3.71 14.90 7.90
N GLY A 12 4.49 15.63 8.70
CA GLY A 12 4.13 15.98 10.06
C GLY A 12 4.21 14.79 11.04
N ILE A 13 3.83 15.03 12.28
CA ILE A 13 3.88 14.02 13.34
C ILE A 13 2.64 13.12 13.38
N ASN A 14 1.50 13.61 12.88
CA ASN A 14 0.21 12.91 12.99
C ASN A 14 0.21 11.53 12.33
N PRO A 15 0.65 11.34 11.06
CA PRO A 15 0.68 10.02 10.46
C PRO A 15 1.61 9.04 11.19
N ILE A 16 2.71 9.52 11.76
CA ILE A 16 3.62 8.70 12.55
C ILE A 16 2.94 8.21 13.84
N LEU A 17 2.22 9.09 14.52
CA LEU A 17 1.45 8.73 15.72
C LEU A 17 0.34 7.73 15.40
N ILE A 18 -0.39 7.92 14.29
CA ILE A 18 -1.43 6.99 13.85
C ILE A 18 -0.82 5.61 13.56
N LEU A 19 0.30 5.55 12.84
CA LEU A 19 0.98 4.29 12.54
C LEU A 19 1.48 3.60 13.80
N ALA A 20 2.09 4.35 14.74
CA ALA A 20 2.54 3.80 16.01
C ALA A 20 1.36 3.24 16.83
N PHE A 21 0.24 3.97 16.86
CA PHE A 21 -0.98 3.51 17.52
C PHE A 21 -1.53 2.23 16.88
N LEU A 22 -1.57 2.15 15.54
CA LEU A 22 -2.00 0.95 14.83
C LEU A 22 -1.13 -0.26 15.14
N VAL A 23 0.20 -0.08 15.21
CA VAL A 23 1.13 -1.15 15.61
C VAL A 23 0.81 -1.65 17.03
N VAL A 24 0.58 -0.73 17.97
CA VAL A 24 0.23 -1.10 19.36
C VAL A 24 -1.08 -1.87 19.39
N VAL A 25 -2.13 -1.35 18.75
CA VAL A 25 -3.45 -2.00 18.70
C VAL A 25 -3.35 -3.40 18.09
N PHE A 26 -2.68 -3.53 16.94
CA PHE A 26 -2.53 -4.82 16.28
C PHE A 26 -1.72 -5.81 17.12
N THR A 27 -0.69 -5.35 17.79
CA THR A 27 0.10 -6.18 18.73
C THR A 27 -0.75 -6.64 19.89
N LEU A 28 -1.56 -5.77 20.50
CA LEU A 28 -2.49 -6.16 21.56
C LEU A 28 -3.50 -7.22 21.08
N ILE A 29 -4.07 -7.02 19.89
CA ILE A 29 -4.96 -8.01 19.27
C ILE A 29 -4.20 -9.34 19.10
N ALA A 30 -2.94 -9.33 18.64
CA ALA A 30 -2.15 -10.53 18.44
C ALA A 30 -1.87 -11.28 19.77
N ILE A 31 -1.77 -10.56 20.89
CA ILE A 31 -1.58 -11.16 22.22
C ILE A 31 -2.89 -11.80 22.72
N PHE A 32 -4.01 -11.11 22.57
CA PHE A 32 -5.28 -11.52 23.16
C PHE A 32 -6.17 -12.39 22.27
N ALA A 33 -6.04 -12.30 20.93
CA ALA A 33 -6.79 -13.13 20.01
C ALA A 33 -6.21 -14.55 20.01
N GLY A 34 -6.89 -15.51 20.58
CA GLY A 34 -6.46 -16.93 20.59
C GLY A 34 -6.10 -17.48 19.19
N GLU A 35 -5.72 -18.74 19.12
CA GLU A 35 -5.22 -19.41 17.88
C GLU A 35 -6.24 -19.50 16.74
N MET A 36 -7.51 -19.19 16.99
CA MET A 36 -8.61 -19.33 16.01
C MET A 36 -8.55 -18.35 14.83
N LEU A 37 -7.78 -17.28 14.91
CA LEU A 37 -7.68 -16.28 13.84
C LEU A 37 -6.29 -16.36 13.21
N ASN A 38 -6.24 -16.63 11.91
CA ASN A 38 -5.03 -16.40 11.09
C ASN A 38 -4.74 -14.88 11.01
N LEU A 39 -4.47 -14.31 12.19
CA LEU A 39 -4.33 -12.87 12.36
C LEU A 39 -3.20 -12.32 11.51
N SER A 40 -2.13 -13.08 11.37
CA SER A 40 -0.99 -12.73 10.53
C SER A 40 -1.40 -12.54 9.07
N LEU A 41 -2.23 -13.44 8.51
CA LEU A 41 -2.70 -13.33 7.13
C LEU A 41 -3.71 -12.19 6.97
N ILE A 42 -4.69 -12.10 7.87
CA ILE A 42 -5.70 -11.02 7.82
C ILE A 42 -5.02 -9.66 7.94
N GLY A 43 -4.12 -9.51 8.90
CA GLY A 43 -3.41 -8.26 9.14
C GLY A 43 -2.53 -7.87 7.95
N PHE A 44 -1.60 -8.75 7.60
CA PHE A 44 -0.54 -8.38 6.68
C PHE A 44 -0.92 -8.50 5.20
N GLU A 45 -1.87 -9.34 4.82
CA GLU A 45 -2.32 -9.40 3.44
C GLU A 45 -3.50 -8.46 3.15
N VAL A 46 -4.38 -8.20 4.13
CA VAL A 46 -5.65 -7.51 3.88
C VAL A 46 -5.68 -6.11 4.50
N ILE A 47 -5.42 -5.99 5.81
CA ILE A 47 -5.61 -4.73 6.56
C ILE A 47 -4.47 -3.74 6.29
N PHE A 48 -3.22 -4.12 6.50
CA PHE A 48 -2.08 -3.21 6.34
C PHE A 48 -1.86 -2.72 4.91
N PRO A 49 -2.07 -3.51 3.84
CA PRO A 49 -2.07 -3.00 2.48
C PRO A 49 -3.11 -1.91 2.24
N PHE A 50 -4.29 -2.04 2.81
CA PHE A 50 -5.33 -1.02 2.72
C PHE A 50 -4.94 0.25 3.49
N ILE A 51 -4.37 0.11 4.69
CA ILE A 51 -3.83 1.24 5.46
C ILE A 51 -2.75 1.97 4.65
N ALA A 52 -1.82 1.26 4.01
CA ALA A 52 -0.80 1.87 3.16
C ALA A 52 -1.42 2.70 2.02
N ALA A 53 -2.46 2.19 1.38
CA ALA A 53 -3.17 2.89 0.33
C ALA A 53 -3.91 4.14 0.84
N ILE A 54 -4.55 4.07 2.02
CA ILE A 54 -5.17 5.24 2.67
C ILE A 54 -4.12 6.33 2.94
N PHE A 55 -2.97 5.95 3.50
CA PHE A 55 -1.89 6.90 3.79
C PHE A 55 -1.39 7.59 2.52
N ILE A 56 -1.23 6.86 1.42
CA ILE A 56 -0.88 7.45 0.11
C ILE A 56 -2.03 8.32 -0.41
N GLY A 57 -3.27 7.91 -0.21
CA GLY A 57 -4.44 8.68 -0.60
C GLY A 57 -4.54 10.02 0.12
N GLU A 58 -4.21 10.09 1.40
CA GLU A 58 -4.31 11.30 2.21
C GLU A 58 -3.04 12.16 2.18
N TRP A 59 -1.86 11.56 2.33
CA TRP A 59 -0.59 12.29 2.43
C TRP A 59 0.25 12.25 1.15
N GLY A 60 -0.10 11.41 0.17
CA GLY A 60 0.57 11.33 -1.12
C GLY A 60 0.08 12.33 -2.18
N LYS A 61 -0.97 13.11 -1.88
CA LYS A 61 -1.53 14.11 -2.80
C LYS A 61 -0.55 15.25 -3.02
N ILE A 62 -0.44 15.69 -4.27
CA ILE A 62 0.34 16.87 -4.64
C ILE A 62 -0.57 17.96 -5.19
N LYS A 63 -1.57 17.59 -6.01
CA LYS A 63 -2.49 18.56 -6.63
C LYS A 63 -3.43 19.25 -5.64
N ALA A 64 -3.73 18.62 -4.51
CA ALA A 64 -4.53 19.17 -3.43
C ALA A 64 -3.69 19.84 -2.33
N ASP A 65 -2.38 20.03 -2.57
CA ASP A 65 -1.49 20.72 -1.65
C ASP A 65 -1.64 22.24 -1.87
N ASP A 66 -1.84 23.01 -0.81
CA ASP A 66 -1.95 24.47 -0.85
C ASP A 66 -0.73 25.14 -1.49
N ASN A 67 0.42 24.45 -1.47
CA ASN A 67 1.67 24.89 -2.09
C ASN A 67 1.88 24.36 -3.51
N TYR A 68 0.86 23.79 -4.17
CA TYR A 68 0.99 23.19 -5.50
C TYR A 68 1.59 24.14 -6.52
N ASP A 69 1.14 25.40 -6.55
CA ASP A 69 1.64 26.41 -7.48
C ASP A 69 3.12 26.72 -7.27
N MET A 70 3.56 26.71 -6.01
CA MET A 70 4.96 26.90 -5.64
C MET A 70 5.82 25.69 -6.05
N ILE A 71 5.28 24.50 -5.92
CA ILE A 71 5.91 23.24 -6.38
C ILE A 71 6.02 23.23 -7.91
N ALA A 72 4.96 23.63 -8.60
CA ALA A 72 4.91 23.71 -10.07
C ALA A 72 5.90 24.75 -10.61
N ALA A 73 6.10 25.87 -9.91
CA ALA A 73 7.04 26.93 -10.27
C ALA A 73 8.52 26.53 -10.14
N GLN A 74 8.86 25.48 -9.40
CA GLN A 74 10.25 25.04 -9.20
C GLN A 74 10.89 24.33 -10.41
N GLY A 75 10.19 24.22 -11.55
CA GLY A 75 10.74 23.65 -12.80
C GLY A 75 11.04 22.15 -12.77
N LYS A 76 10.73 21.45 -11.68
CA LYS A 76 10.86 19.99 -11.62
C LYS A 76 9.60 19.32 -12.20
N SER A 77 9.78 18.17 -12.84
CA SER A 77 8.64 17.44 -13.38
C SER A 77 7.69 17.00 -12.25
N LEU A 78 6.39 17.20 -12.44
CA LEU A 78 5.34 16.78 -11.52
C LEU A 78 5.51 15.31 -11.10
N ILE A 79 5.89 14.46 -12.05
CA ILE A 79 6.10 13.02 -11.82
C ILE A 79 7.20 12.77 -10.78
N SER A 80 8.27 13.56 -10.77
CA SER A 80 9.36 13.40 -9.79
C SER A 80 8.86 13.68 -8.37
N TRP A 81 8.01 14.69 -8.21
CA TRP A 81 7.42 15.01 -6.91
C TRP A 81 6.44 13.94 -6.45
N VAL A 82 5.58 13.45 -7.36
CA VAL A 82 4.64 12.35 -7.08
C VAL A 82 5.40 11.10 -6.64
N LEU A 83 6.45 10.72 -7.38
CA LEU A 83 7.30 9.58 -7.04
C LEU A 83 7.95 9.75 -5.67
N TYR A 84 8.58 10.88 -5.43
CA TYR A 84 9.26 11.14 -4.16
C TYR A 84 8.30 11.05 -2.98
N ARG A 85 7.16 11.74 -3.05
CA ARG A 85 6.18 11.76 -1.96
C ARG A 85 5.56 10.37 -1.75
N SER A 86 5.14 9.70 -2.82
CA SER A 86 4.55 8.35 -2.72
C SER A 86 5.55 7.34 -2.15
N VAL A 87 6.81 7.37 -2.59
CA VAL A 87 7.86 6.48 -2.07
C VAL A 87 8.14 6.78 -0.59
N THR A 88 8.21 8.05 -0.19
CA THR A 88 8.46 8.43 1.21
C THR A 88 7.32 7.94 2.11
N VAL A 89 6.06 8.19 1.73
CA VAL A 89 4.89 7.73 2.49
C VAL A 89 4.86 6.21 2.56
N PHE A 90 5.01 5.52 1.41
CA PHE A 90 5.02 4.06 1.35
C PHE A 90 6.14 3.46 2.22
N ALA A 91 7.35 4.00 2.14
CA ALA A 91 8.49 3.54 2.94
C ALA A 91 8.24 3.73 4.44
N THR A 92 7.64 4.86 4.84
CA THR A 92 7.29 5.12 6.24
C THR A 92 6.27 4.11 6.75
N VAL A 93 5.19 3.88 6.01
CA VAL A 93 4.16 2.88 6.39
C VAL A 93 4.79 1.49 6.45
N THR A 94 5.53 1.10 5.42
CA THR A 94 6.18 -0.23 5.36
C THR A 94 7.14 -0.45 6.52
N PHE A 95 7.88 0.57 6.94
CA PHE A 95 8.75 0.49 8.11
C PHE A 95 7.97 0.10 9.38
N PHE A 96 6.85 0.77 9.66
CA PHE A 96 6.00 0.43 10.81
C PHE A 96 5.37 -0.95 10.69
N VAL A 97 4.96 -1.35 9.49
CA VAL A 97 4.38 -2.68 9.25
C VAL A 97 5.43 -3.77 9.46
N VAL A 98 6.66 -3.60 8.97
CA VAL A 98 7.75 -4.56 9.19
C VAL A 98 8.11 -4.66 10.68
N LEU A 99 8.10 -3.54 11.40
CA LEU A 99 8.27 -3.54 12.84
C LEU A 99 7.14 -4.33 13.55
N CYS A 100 5.90 -4.13 13.13
CA CYS A 100 4.76 -4.91 13.62
C CYS A 100 4.91 -6.40 13.30
N MET A 101 5.34 -6.76 12.08
CA MET A 101 5.61 -8.14 11.69
C MET A 101 6.66 -8.80 12.58
N ALA A 102 7.75 -8.08 12.87
CA ALA A 102 8.81 -8.59 13.74
C ALA A 102 8.29 -8.88 15.15
N ILE A 103 7.45 -8.00 15.72
CA ILE A 103 6.83 -8.19 17.02
C ILE A 103 5.87 -9.39 16.99
N VAL A 104 4.97 -9.45 16.00
CA VAL A 104 3.99 -10.54 15.86
C VAL A 104 4.69 -11.88 15.65
N PHE A 105 5.74 -11.92 14.83
CA PHE A 105 6.55 -13.11 14.62
C PHE A 105 7.17 -13.62 15.94
N HIS A 106 7.63 -12.70 16.80
CA HIS A 106 8.19 -13.08 18.10
C HIS A 106 7.14 -13.64 19.06
N ILE A 107 5.89 -13.18 18.95
CA ILE A 107 4.78 -13.63 19.82
C ILE A 107 4.18 -14.95 19.32
N ARG A 108 3.99 -15.12 18.00
CA ARG A 108 3.20 -16.23 17.44
C ARG A 108 3.97 -17.20 16.54
N SER A 109 5.05 -16.78 15.88
CA SER A 109 5.91 -17.58 14.98
C SER A 109 5.17 -18.52 13.98
N GLU A 110 3.94 -18.18 13.59
CA GLU A 110 3.11 -19.01 12.70
C GLU A 110 3.63 -19.06 11.27
N ILE A 111 4.19 -17.94 10.81
CA ILE A 111 4.66 -17.74 9.43
C ILE A 111 6.07 -17.12 9.46
N PRO A 112 7.00 -17.58 8.63
CA PRO A 112 8.33 -16.98 8.54
C PRO A 112 8.24 -15.49 8.18
N LEU A 113 9.09 -14.65 8.78
CA LEU A 113 9.09 -13.20 8.55
C LEU A 113 9.24 -12.83 7.08
N GLN A 114 10.04 -13.57 6.32
CA GLN A 114 10.23 -13.36 4.88
C GLN A 114 8.93 -13.57 4.10
N GLU A 115 8.15 -14.58 4.46
CA GLU A 115 6.85 -14.86 3.86
C GLU A 115 5.84 -13.76 4.20
N MET A 116 5.81 -13.29 5.45
CA MET A 116 4.96 -12.16 5.88
C MET A 116 5.24 -10.89 5.04
N ILE A 117 6.54 -10.58 4.80
CA ILE A 117 6.92 -9.42 3.99
C ILE A 117 6.43 -9.57 2.55
N LEU A 118 6.58 -10.72 1.92
CA LEU A 118 6.12 -10.97 0.56
C LEU A 118 4.58 -10.91 0.45
N ILE A 119 3.87 -11.47 1.43
CA ILE A 119 2.41 -11.45 1.51
C ILE A 119 1.89 -10.01 1.57
N TYR A 120 2.54 -9.16 2.35
CA TYR A 120 2.17 -7.74 2.50
C TYR A 120 2.54 -6.91 1.28
N LEU A 121 3.78 -7.05 0.78
CA LEU A 121 4.37 -6.11 -0.17
C LEU A 121 3.59 -6.03 -1.48
N SER A 122 3.13 -7.16 -2.00
CA SER A 122 2.43 -7.23 -3.28
C SER A 122 1.07 -6.52 -3.27
N PRO A 123 0.12 -6.83 -2.36
CA PRO A 123 -1.15 -6.12 -2.30
C PRO A 123 -0.98 -4.65 -1.87
N ALA A 124 -0.04 -4.35 -0.98
CA ALA A 124 0.25 -2.98 -0.56
C ALA A 124 0.75 -2.15 -1.75
N PHE A 125 1.66 -2.68 -2.56
CA PHE A 125 2.18 -1.99 -3.73
C PHE A 125 1.10 -1.80 -4.80
N MET A 126 0.23 -2.80 -5.02
CA MET A 126 -0.87 -2.70 -5.97
C MET A 126 -1.89 -1.63 -5.56
N LEU A 127 -2.41 -1.69 -4.34
CA LEU A 127 -3.38 -0.70 -3.85
C LEU A 127 -2.77 0.71 -3.82
N SER A 128 -1.51 0.83 -3.40
CA SER A 128 -0.77 2.10 -3.41
C SER A 128 -0.60 2.65 -4.82
N THR A 129 -0.27 1.82 -5.79
CA THR A 129 -0.13 2.21 -7.21
C THR A 129 -1.44 2.72 -7.77
N LEU A 130 -2.55 2.02 -7.50
CA LEU A 130 -3.88 2.45 -7.91
C LEU A 130 -4.28 3.77 -7.25
N THR A 131 -3.95 3.95 -5.97
CA THR A 131 -4.23 5.21 -5.26
C THR A 131 -3.43 6.37 -5.86
N VAL A 132 -2.15 6.17 -6.19
CA VAL A 132 -1.34 7.19 -6.88
C VAL A 132 -1.94 7.54 -8.24
N LEU A 133 -2.36 6.53 -9.02
CA LEU A 133 -3.03 6.75 -10.29
C LEU A 133 -4.30 7.58 -10.11
N CYS A 134 -5.13 7.25 -9.12
CA CYS A 134 -6.33 8.01 -8.78
C CYS A 134 -5.99 9.45 -8.35
N ASN A 135 -4.95 9.67 -7.54
CA ASN A 135 -4.48 11.00 -7.14
C ASN A 135 -4.03 11.86 -8.33
N LEU A 136 -3.56 11.24 -9.41
CA LEU A 136 -3.19 11.96 -10.64
C LEU A 136 -4.39 12.30 -11.52
N ILE A 137 -5.44 11.47 -11.49
CA ILE A 137 -6.66 11.66 -12.30
C ILE A 137 -7.62 12.61 -11.59
N PHE A 138 -7.89 12.37 -10.32
CA PHE A 138 -8.88 13.14 -9.55
C PHE A 138 -8.21 14.28 -8.78
N THR A 139 -8.87 15.44 -8.78
CA THR A 139 -8.39 16.64 -8.07
C THR A 139 -9.09 16.83 -6.72
N HIS A 140 -10.24 16.16 -6.53
CA HIS A 140 -11.01 16.28 -5.28
C HIS A 140 -10.37 15.49 -4.14
N GLU A 141 -10.40 16.08 -2.95
CA GLU A 141 -9.99 15.43 -1.72
C GLU A 141 -10.79 14.14 -1.48
N HIS A 142 -10.14 13.15 -0.92
CA HIS A 142 -10.73 11.86 -0.50
C HIS A 142 -11.28 10.94 -1.61
N VAL A 143 -11.46 11.39 -2.86
CA VAL A 143 -11.97 10.53 -3.94
C VAL A 143 -11.03 9.35 -4.19
N SER A 144 -9.73 9.59 -4.19
CA SER A 144 -8.73 8.53 -4.39
C SER A 144 -8.77 7.47 -3.29
N THR A 145 -8.90 7.90 -2.04
CA THR A 145 -9.03 7.02 -0.87
C THR A 145 -10.33 6.22 -0.95
N LEU A 146 -11.44 6.86 -1.34
CA LEU A 146 -12.73 6.21 -1.49
C LEU A 146 -12.72 5.16 -2.61
N VAL A 147 -12.19 5.50 -3.77
CA VAL A 147 -12.05 4.56 -4.91
C VAL A 147 -11.18 3.37 -4.51
N CYS A 148 -10.05 3.60 -3.82
CA CYS A 148 -9.20 2.54 -3.32
C CYS A 148 -9.92 1.63 -2.32
N GLY A 149 -10.73 2.23 -1.42
CA GLY A 149 -11.58 1.49 -0.48
C GLY A 149 -12.60 0.61 -1.21
N MET A 150 -13.23 1.11 -2.26
CA MET A 150 -14.13 0.32 -3.10
C MET A 150 -13.42 -0.84 -3.79
N ILE A 151 -12.23 -0.62 -4.35
CA ILE A 151 -11.43 -1.70 -4.97
C ILE A 151 -11.04 -2.75 -3.95
N TRP A 152 -10.62 -2.33 -2.76
CA TRP A 152 -10.29 -3.23 -1.65
C TRP A 152 -11.50 -4.08 -1.23
N LEU A 153 -12.68 -3.47 -1.04
CA LEU A 153 -13.93 -4.17 -0.73
C LEU A 153 -14.33 -5.15 -1.82
N LEU A 154 -14.27 -4.72 -3.08
CA LEU A 154 -14.56 -5.59 -4.22
C LEU A 154 -13.60 -6.78 -4.27
N ALA A 155 -12.32 -6.57 -4.00
CA ALA A 155 -11.34 -7.66 -3.92
C ALA A 155 -11.69 -8.64 -2.79
N MET A 156 -12.12 -8.15 -1.62
CA MET A 156 -12.58 -9.02 -0.52
C MET A 156 -13.81 -9.83 -0.87
N LEU A 157 -14.80 -9.21 -1.50
CA LEU A 157 -16.05 -9.85 -1.91
C LEU A 157 -15.85 -10.84 -3.07
N SER A 158 -14.84 -10.62 -3.91
CA SER A 158 -14.56 -11.42 -5.11
C SER A 158 -13.91 -12.77 -4.80
N LYS A 159 -13.83 -13.20 -3.54
CA LYS A 159 -13.30 -14.52 -3.15
C LYS A 159 -13.97 -15.68 -3.89
N SER A 160 -15.26 -15.56 -4.21
CA SER A 160 -16.00 -16.55 -4.98
C SER A 160 -15.51 -16.74 -6.42
N MET A 161 -14.83 -15.73 -6.98
CA MET A 161 -14.24 -15.78 -8.32
C MET A 161 -13.00 -16.69 -8.41
N LEU A 162 -12.41 -17.09 -7.28
CA LEU A 162 -11.30 -18.06 -7.24
C LEU A 162 -11.66 -19.46 -7.76
N ARG A 163 -12.92 -19.68 -8.15
CA ARG A 163 -13.33 -20.90 -8.88
C ARG A 163 -12.72 -20.97 -10.29
N TYR A 164 -12.31 -19.85 -10.85
CA TYR A 164 -11.72 -19.81 -12.19
C TYR A 164 -10.18 -19.77 -12.08
N PRO A 165 -9.46 -20.71 -12.74
CA PRO A 165 -7.99 -20.80 -12.60
C PRO A 165 -7.24 -19.51 -12.94
N MET A 166 -7.75 -18.72 -13.90
CA MET A 166 -7.12 -17.45 -14.29
C MET A 166 -7.20 -16.37 -13.19
N THR A 167 -8.23 -16.39 -12.35
CA THR A 167 -8.40 -15.38 -11.31
C THR A 167 -7.44 -15.57 -10.15
N GLU A 168 -6.94 -16.78 -9.93
CA GLU A 168 -5.95 -17.08 -8.90
C GLU A 168 -4.65 -16.27 -9.11
N TYR A 169 -4.26 -16.00 -10.38
CA TYR A 169 -3.05 -15.24 -10.68
C TYR A 169 -3.17 -13.74 -10.43
N ILE A 170 -4.39 -13.19 -10.35
CA ILE A 170 -4.63 -11.74 -10.25
C ILE A 170 -5.25 -11.38 -8.89
N TYR A 171 -5.78 -12.37 -8.16
CA TYR A 171 -6.49 -12.12 -6.92
C TYR A 171 -5.56 -11.57 -5.83
N LEU A 172 -5.96 -10.47 -5.21
CA LEU A 172 -5.09 -9.68 -4.34
C LEU A 172 -4.73 -10.39 -3.04
N PHE A 173 -5.68 -11.15 -2.46
CA PHE A 173 -5.61 -11.75 -1.12
C PHE A 173 -5.61 -13.30 -1.19
N ILE A 174 -4.77 -13.86 -2.06
CA ILE A 174 -4.79 -15.29 -2.37
C ILE A 174 -4.40 -16.16 -1.18
N ARG A 175 -3.43 -15.74 -0.39
CA ARG A 175 -2.95 -16.49 0.77
C ARG A 175 -3.99 -16.54 1.89
N TYR A 176 -4.65 -15.40 2.15
CA TYR A 176 -5.79 -15.32 3.08
C TYR A 176 -6.97 -16.19 2.63
N SER A 177 -7.17 -16.32 1.34
CA SER A 177 -8.26 -17.15 0.78
C SER A 177 -8.00 -18.64 0.85
N GLY A 178 -6.81 -19.08 1.24
CA GLY A 178 -6.43 -20.49 1.42
C GLY A 178 -5.84 -21.09 0.14
N ASP A 179 -4.70 -20.54 -0.32
CA ASP A 179 -3.95 -21.16 -1.41
C ASP A 179 -3.47 -22.55 -1.02
N ARG A 180 -3.98 -23.55 -1.73
CA ARG A 180 -3.66 -24.98 -1.53
C ARG A 180 -2.54 -25.46 -2.43
N ASN A 181 -2.22 -24.74 -3.49
CA ASN A 181 -1.38 -25.22 -4.60
C ASN A 181 -0.01 -24.53 -4.70
N GLY A 182 0.34 -23.63 -3.77
CA GLY A 182 1.61 -22.89 -3.84
C GLY A 182 1.68 -21.83 -4.96
N ILE A 183 0.54 -21.52 -5.60
CA ILE A 183 0.43 -20.54 -6.70
C ILE A 183 0.64 -19.10 -6.18
N TRP A 184 0.50 -18.88 -4.88
CA TRP A 184 0.55 -17.56 -4.28
C TRP A 184 1.83 -16.77 -4.64
N LEU A 185 2.96 -17.44 -4.78
CA LEU A 185 4.23 -16.80 -5.11
C LEU A 185 4.24 -16.27 -6.55
N ILE A 186 3.68 -17.05 -7.48
CA ILE A 186 3.49 -16.62 -8.88
C ILE A 186 2.50 -15.45 -8.93
N ASN A 187 1.38 -15.54 -8.19
CA ASN A 187 0.40 -14.46 -8.08
C ASN A 187 1.05 -13.16 -7.61
N LYS A 188 1.84 -13.19 -6.52
CA LYS A 188 2.52 -11.99 -6.01
C LYS A 188 3.47 -11.38 -7.06
N SER A 189 4.17 -12.23 -7.83
CA SER A 189 5.04 -11.77 -8.92
C SER A 189 4.25 -11.13 -10.07
N VAL A 190 3.12 -11.71 -10.46
CA VAL A 190 2.22 -11.16 -11.50
C VAL A 190 1.69 -9.79 -11.07
N ILE A 191 1.23 -9.65 -9.83
CA ILE A 191 0.72 -8.38 -9.31
C ILE A 191 1.81 -7.29 -9.35
N ILE A 192 3.05 -7.62 -8.95
CA ILE A 192 4.17 -6.68 -9.03
C ILE A 192 4.47 -6.29 -10.48
N ALA A 193 4.42 -7.24 -11.43
CA ALA A 193 4.58 -6.95 -12.84
C ALA A 193 3.49 -6.01 -13.38
N ILE A 194 2.23 -6.22 -12.99
CA ILE A 194 1.12 -5.31 -13.33
C ILE A 194 1.41 -3.90 -12.79
N CYS A 195 1.86 -3.77 -11.56
CA CYS A 195 2.24 -2.48 -10.98
C CYS A 195 3.33 -1.79 -11.79
N ALA A 196 4.36 -2.52 -12.21
CA ALA A 196 5.44 -1.98 -13.04
C ALA A 196 4.92 -1.45 -14.39
N VAL A 197 3.97 -2.14 -15.02
CA VAL A 197 3.31 -1.67 -16.25
C VAL A 197 2.53 -0.38 -16.00
N ILE A 198 1.75 -0.31 -14.90
CA ILE A 198 0.99 0.90 -14.54
C ILE A 198 1.95 2.08 -14.30
N TRP A 199 3.04 1.88 -13.55
CA TRP A 199 4.04 2.92 -13.30
C TRP A 199 4.72 3.39 -14.58
N THR A 200 5.04 2.47 -15.51
CA THR A 200 5.57 2.84 -16.83
C THR A 200 4.58 3.71 -17.60
N GLY A 201 3.30 3.35 -17.59
CA GLY A 201 2.23 4.16 -18.19
C GLY A 201 2.12 5.55 -17.56
N ILE A 202 2.16 5.65 -16.23
CA ILE A 202 2.15 6.94 -15.51
C ILE A 202 3.35 7.80 -15.94
N CYS A 203 4.54 7.22 -16.00
CA CYS A 203 5.76 7.93 -16.41
C CYS A 203 5.68 8.42 -17.87
N LEU A 204 5.14 7.62 -18.78
CA LEU A 204 4.98 8.00 -20.20
C LEU A 204 3.97 9.13 -20.40
N VAL A 205 2.83 9.06 -19.71
CA VAL A 205 1.75 10.04 -19.87
C VAL A 205 2.10 11.38 -19.23
N TYR A 206 2.56 11.36 -18.00
CA TYR A 206 2.83 12.58 -17.22
C TYR A 206 4.27 13.10 -17.36
N GLY A 207 5.22 12.26 -17.77
CA GLY A 207 6.60 12.70 -18.04
C GLY A 207 6.74 13.52 -19.33
N LYS A 208 5.88 13.30 -20.34
CA LYS A 208 5.89 14.06 -21.59
C LYS A 208 5.24 15.45 -21.50
N LYS A 209 4.35 15.66 -20.53
CA LYS A 209 3.56 16.90 -20.43
C LYS A 209 4.38 18.10 -19.91
N ASN A 210 5.62 17.88 -19.50
CA ASN A 210 6.51 18.89 -18.92
C ASN A 210 7.75 19.17 -19.82
N ARG A 211 7.68 18.89 -21.11
CA ARG A 211 8.57 19.41 -22.15
C ARG A 211 7.81 20.40 -23.02
#